data_4c7717e702a941b06b680ab2da4a0813
#
_entry.id   4c7717e702a941b06b680ab2da4a0813
#
_cell.length_a   1.000
_cell.length_b   1.000
_cell.length_c   1.000
_cell.angle_alpha   90.00
_cell.angle_beta   90.00
_cell.angle_gamma   90.00
#
_symmetry.space_group_name_H-M   'P 1'
#
loop_
_entity.id
_entity.type
_entity.pdbx_description
1 polymer ?
#
loop_
_entity_poly.entity_id
_entity_poly.type
_entity_poly.pdbx_seq_one_letter_code
_entity_poly.pdbx_strand_id
1 'polypeptide(L)'
;KDGKVILTSGKISADTGKATFDGYVVNKDWAKANKDFMVKFVKVMAASDDNYRKNTAKWSATSNEAKAVAKWSGAKPEDVPASMALYAFPSTQEQASKWLGGGKNSIAAKALAATAEFQLSQKQIEKVLPDYSVAVNPSYAQEALK
;
A
#
# COMPACT_ATOMS: atom_id res chain seq x y z
N LYS A 1 25.11 -8.84 3.57
CA LYS A 1 25.06 -9.98 2.60
C LYS A 1 25.07 -11.35 3.28
N ASP A 2 25.20 -11.41 4.62
CA ASP A 2 25.38 -12.64 5.36
C ASP A 2 24.16 -13.03 6.21
N GLY A 3 23.00 -12.44 5.92
CA GLY A 3 21.76 -12.72 6.58
C GLY A 3 20.98 -13.87 5.90
N LYS A 4 20.31 -14.68 6.72
CA LYS A 4 19.34 -15.68 6.25
C LYS A 4 17.93 -15.20 6.57
N VAL A 5 17.04 -15.21 5.57
CA VAL A 5 15.63 -14.92 5.80
C VAL A 5 15.02 -16.03 6.66
N ILE A 6 14.55 -15.67 7.85
CA ILE A 6 13.91 -16.59 8.78
C ILE A 6 12.38 -16.56 8.57
N LEU A 7 11.82 -15.36 8.34
CA LEU A 7 10.39 -15.13 8.21
C LEU A 7 10.14 -13.92 7.30
N THR A 8 9.09 -13.96 6.49
CA THR A 8 8.68 -12.84 5.63
C THR A 8 7.39 -12.22 6.13
N SER A 9 7.19 -10.92 5.85
CA SER A 9 5.92 -10.23 6.13
C SER A 9 4.74 -10.90 5.43
N GLY A 10 4.93 -11.41 4.22
CA GLY A 10 3.90 -12.16 3.49
C GLY A 10 3.47 -13.43 4.21
N LYS A 11 4.42 -14.19 4.79
CA LYS A 11 4.09 -15.37 5.59
C LYS A 11 3.35 -14.99 6.88
N ILE A 12 3.78 -13.95 7.59
CA ILE A 12 3.07 -13.46 8.78
C ILE A 12 1.63 -13.06 8.43
N SER A 13 1.45 -12.34 7.32
CA SER A 13 0.13 -11.94 6.85
C SER A 13 -0.76 -13.14 6.53
N ALA A 14 -0.23 -14.15 5.84
CA ALA A 14 -0.95 -15.37 5.53
C ALA A 14 -1.35 -16.16 6.78
N ASP A 15 -0.44 -16.30 7.74
CA ASP A 15 -0.64 -17.11 8.95
C ASP A 15 -1.55 -16.42 9.98
N THR A 16 -1.54 -15.09 10.05
CA THR A 16 -2.20 -14.33 11.14
C THR A 16 -3.35 -13.44 10.67
N GLY A 17 -3.50 -13.23 9.36
CA GLY A 17 -4.43 -12.24 8.79
C GLY A 17 -4.02 -10.78 9.07
N LYS A 18 -2.85 -10.53 9.67
CA LYS A 18 -2.33 -9.19 9.95
C LYS A 18 -1.46 -8.74 8.79
N ALA A 19 -1.99 -7.85 7.97
CA ALA A 19 -1.27 -7.30 6.82
C ALA A 19 -0.39 -6.12 7.24
N THR A 20 0.78 -6.02 6.62
CA THR A 20 1.52 -4.77 6.51
C THR A 20 1.23 -4.16 5.14
N PHE A 21 1.14 -2.84 5.05
CA PHE A 21 0.90 -2.15 3.79
C PHE A 21 1.57 -0.77 3.80
N ASP A 22 1.93 -0.33 2.61
CA ASP A 22 2.31 1.05 2.33
C ASP A 22 1.10 1.77 1.73
N GLY A 23 0.92 3.04 2.07
CA GLY A 23 -0.22 3.81 1.59
C GLY A 23 0.08 5.30 1.53
N TYR A 24 -0.65 5.99 0.68
CA TYR A 24 -0.60 7.44 0.61
C TYR A 24 -1.48 8.05 1.69
N VAL A 25 -0.91 8.97 2.46
CA VAL A 25 -1.61 9.74 3.49
C VAL A 25 -1.76 11.17 3.01
N VAL A 26 -2.92 11.74 3.22
CA VAL A 26 -3.23 13.11 2.79
C VAL A 26 -4.03 13.83 3.87
N ASN A 27 -3.83 15.14 3.99
CA ASN A 27 -4.69 15.96 4.85
C ASN A 27 -6.14 15.87 4.39
N LYS A 28 -7.05 15.54 5.30
CA LYS A 28 -8.46 15.26 5.02
C LYS A 28 -9.19 16.44 4.37
N ASP A 29 -8.99 17.64 4.91
CA ASP A 29 -9.69 18.83 4.43
C ASP A 29 -9.16 19.26 3.07
N TRP A 30 -7.83 19.16 2.89
CA TRP A 30 -7.22 19.43 1.59
C TRP A 30 -7.70 18.44 0.53
N ALA A 31 -7.74 17.15 0.84
CA ALA A 31 -8.21 16.12 -0.10
C ALA A 31 -9.69 16.34 -0.48
N LYS A 32 -10.52 16.73 0.47
CA LYS A 32 -11.93 17.09 0.22
C LYS A 32 -12.07 18.29 -0.69
N ALA A 33 -11.25 19.33 -0.51
CA ALA A 33 -11.23 20.53 -1.33
C ALA A 33 -10.66 20.28 -2.74
N ASN A 34 -9.83 19.23 -2.90
CA ASN A 34 -9.13 18.89 -4.15
C ASN A 34 -9.54 17.52 -4.69
N LYS A 35 -10.83 17.19 -4.64
CA LYS A 35 -11.36 15.88 -5.04
C LYS A 35 -10.92 15.44 -6.44
N ASP A 36 -10.99 16.32 -7.42
CA ASP A 36 -10.64 16.00 -8.82
C ASP A 36 -9.16 15.66 -8.96
N PHE A 37 -8.29 16.38 -8.23
CA PHE A 37 -6.87 16.03 -8.16
C PHE A 37 -6.68 14.64 -7.55
N MET A 38 -7.34 14.34 -6.43
CA MET A 38 -7.23 13.04 -5.77
C MET A 38 -7.65 11.88 -6.67
N VAL A 39 -8.75 12.03 -7.41
CA VAL A 39 -9.20 11.01 -8.37
C VAL A 39 -8.18 10.81 -9.50
N LYS A 40 -7.65 11.90 -10.07
CA LYS A 40 -6.59 11.84 -11.09
C LYS A 40 -5.32 11.19 -10.56
N PHE A 41 -4.91 11.55 -9.35
CA PHE A 41 -3.75 10.95 -8.68
C PHE A 41 -3.93 9.43 -8.54
N VAL A 42 -5.08 8.98 -8.02
CA VAL A 42 -5.37 7.54 -7.89
C VAL A 42 -5.38 6.84 -9.25
N LYS A 43 -5.93 7.47 -10.32
CA LYS A 43 -5.88 6.90 -11.68
C LYS A 43 -4.45 6.72 -12.18
N VAL A 44 -3.56 7.66 -11.93
CA VAL A 44 -2.13 7.55 -12.31
C VAL A 44 -1.45 6.43 -11.55
N MET A 45 -1.67 6.33 -10.23
CA MET A 45 -1.11 5.25 -9.42
C MET A 45 -1.64 3.89 -9.85
N ALA A 46 -2.94 3.78 -10.10
CA ALA A 46 -3.58 2.57 -10.61
C ALA A 46 -3.00 2.12 -11.96
N ALA A 47 -2.73 3.06 -12.86
CA ALA A 47 -2.11 2.76 -14.16
C ALA A 47 -0.67 2.22 -14.00
N SER A 48 0.09 2.78 -13.04
CA SER A 48 1.43 2.29 -12.71
C SER A 48 1.41 0.87 -12.14
N ASP A 49 0.52 0.61 -11.18
CA ASP A 49 0.35 -0.71 -10.57
C ASP A 49 -0.11 -1.74 -11.62
N ASP A 50 -1.02 -1.35 -12.50
CA ASP A 50 -1.49 -2.18 -13.62
C ASP A 50 -0.36 -2.50 -14.60
N ASN A 51 0.48 -1.53 -14.93
CA ASN A 51 1.64 -1.75 -15.78
C ASN A 51 2.58 -2.79 -15.17
N TYR A 52 2.89 -2.65 -13.88
CA TYR A 52 3.71 -3.63 -13.18
C TYR A 52 3.08 -5.03 -13.23
N ARG A 53 1.83 -5.18 -12.80
CA ARG A 53 1.14 -6.48 -12.78
C ARG A 53 1.09 -7.18 -14.14
N LYS A 54 0.81 -6.40 -15.20
CA LYS A 54 0.68 -6.95 -16.56
C LYS A 54 2.01 -7.24 -17.24
N ASN A 55 3.07 -6.57 -16.83
CA ASN A 55 4.36 -6.61 -17.50
C ASN A 55 5.52 -7.05 -16.60
N THR A 56 5.25 -7.71 -15.48
CA THR A 56 6.28 -8.11 -14.49
C THR A 56 7.47 -8.81 -15.14
N ALA A 57 7.24 -9.71 -16.13
CA ALA A 57 8.30 -10.41 -16.84
C ALA A 57 9.22 -9.49 -17.67
N LYS A 58 8.79 -8.27 -17.99
CA LYS A 58 9.58 -7.28 -18.74
C LYS A 58 10.41 -6.38 -17.83
N TRP A 59 10.18 -6.41 -16.52
CA TRP A 59 10.92 -5.61 -15.56
C TRP A 59 12.28 -6.27 -15.28
N SER A 60 13.30 -5.76 -15.92
CA SER A 60 14.70 -6.16 -15.75
C SER A 60 15.54 -4.97 -15.31
N ALA A 61 16.76 -5.21 -14.89
CA ALA A 61 17.73 -4.14 -14.52
C ALA A 61 17.92 -3.08 -15.63
N THR A 62 17.68 -3.45 -16.89
CA THR A 62 17.84 -2.57 -18.05
C THR A 62 16.55 -1.87 -18.47
N SER A 63 15.40 -2.25 -17.93
CA SER A 63 14.11 -1.63 -18.27
C SER A 63 14.05 -0.17 -17.79
N ASN A 64 13.26 0.66 -18.49
CA ASN A 64 13.09 2.06 -18.12
C ASN A 64 12.42 2.21 -16.76
N GLU A 65 11.48 1.33 -16.47
CA GLU A 65 10.73 1.30 -15.20
C GLU A 65 11.67 0.99 -14.02
N ALA A 66 12.52 -0.05 -14.14
CA ALA A 66 13.49 -0.38 -13.11
C ALA A 66 14.52 0.73 -12.89
N LYS A 67 14.99 1.36 -13.97
CA LYS A 67 15.87 2.53 -13.88
C LYS A 67 15.21 3.73 -13.22
N ALA A 68 13.91 3.96 -13.50
CA ALA A 68 13.15 5.03 -12.86
C ALA A 68 12.98 4.76 -11.34
N VAL A 69 12.61 3.54 -10.95
CA VAL A 69 12.55 3.16 -9.53
C VAL A 69 13.91 3.32 -8.86
N ALA A 70 14.98 2.81 -9.47
CA ALA A 70 16.33 2.93 -8.93
C ALA A 70 16.75 4.40 -8.72
N LYS A 71 16.46 5.28 -9.69
CA LYS A 71 16.75 6.72 -9.60
C LYS A 71 16.10 7.38 -8.39
N TRP A 72 14.83 7.06 -8.11
CA TRP A 72 14.07 7.73 -7.05
C TRP A 72 14.20 7.08 -5.68
N SER A 73 14.48 5.76 -5.63
CA SER A 73 14.69 5.03 -4.38
C SER A 73 16.13 5.04 -3.90
N GLY A 74 17.10 5.38 -4.77
CA GLY A 74 18.53 5.23 -4.49
C GLY A 74 19.02 3.78 -4.56
N ALA A 75 18.16 2.84 -4.99
CA ALA A 75 18.54 1.44 -5.19
C ALA A 75 19.43 1.26 -6.43
N LYS A 76 20.07 0.10 -6.53
CA LYS A 76 20.73 -0.31 -7.76
C LYS A 76 19.70 -0.89 -8.74
N PRO A 77 19.78 -0.60 -10.05
CA PRO A 77 18.80 -1.13 -11.02
C PRO A 77 18.68 -2.65 -11.01
N GLU A 78 19.77 -3.38 -10.75
CA GLU A 78 19.78 -4.84 -10.66
C GLU A 78 18.98 -5.39 -9.47
N ASP A 79 18.82 -4.63 -8.40
CA ASP A 79 18.10 -5.05 -7.21
C ASP A 79 16.58 -4.77 -7.32
N VAL A 80 16.17 -3.89 -8.24
CA VAL A 80 14.77 -3.44 -8.36
C VAL A 80 13.80 -4.58 -8.67
N PRO A 81 14.05 -5.47 -9.66
CA PRO A 81 13.10 -6.53 -9.97
C PRO A 81 12.84 -7.47 -8.78
N ALA A 82 13.90 -7.86 -8.07
CA ALA A 82 13.78 -8.72 -6.89
C ALA A 82 13.05 -8.02 -5.73
N SER A 83 13.32 -6.74 -5.50
CA SER A 83 12.66 -5.94 -4.47
C SER A 83 11.16 -5.74 -4.79
N MET A 84 10.83 -5.39 -6.03
CA MET A 84 9.44 -5.23 -6.46
C MET A 84 8.62 -6.52 -6.33
N ALA A 85 9.23 -7.68 -6.57
CA ALA A 85 8.57 -8.98 -6.43
C ALA A 85 8.17 -9.33 -4.98
N LEU A 86 8.68 -8.61 -3.98
CA LEU A 86 8.26 -8.76 -2.58
C LEU A 86 6.94 -8.05 -2.26
N TYR A 87 6.47 -7.16 -3.13
CA TYR A 87 5.24 -6.39 -2.94
C TYR A 87 4.06 -7.00 -3.70
N ALA A 88 2.89 -6.98 -3.07
CA ALA A 88 1.62 -7.19 -3.74
C ALA A 88 1.01 -5.82 -4.10
N PHE A 89 0.61 -5.66 -5.35
CA PHE A 89 -0.04 -4.46 -5.87
C PHE A 89 -1.53 -4.77 -6.11
N PRO A 90 -2.44 -4.50 -5.16
CA PRO A 90 -3.87 -4.75 -5.34
C PRO A 90 -4.42 -3.93 -6.51
N SER A 91 -5.33 -4.49 -7.28
CA SER A 91 -6.05 -3.74 -8.31
C SER A 91 -6.87 -2.61 -7.69
N THR A 92 -7.20 -1.59 -8.49
CA THR A 92 -8.06 -0.48 -8.02
C THR A 92 -9.40 -0.99 -7.47
N GLN A 93 -9.96 -2.04 -8.09
CA GLN A 93 -11.18 -2.68 -7.61
C GLN A 93 -10.98 -3.32 -6.23
N GLU A 94 -9.87 -4.00 -6.00
CA GLU A 94 -9.55 -4.58 -4.69
C GLU A 94 -9.26 -3.51 -3.65
N GLN A 95 -8.55 -2.45 -4.03
CA GLN A 95 -8.33 -1.30 -3.16
C GLN A 95 -9.67 -0.67 -2.74
N ALA A 96 -10.57 -0.39 -3.69
CA ALA A 96 -11.86 0.23 -3.43
C ALA A 96 -12.79 -0.63 -2.58
N SER A 97 -12.76 -1.96 -2.74
CA SER A 97 -13.73 -2.88 -2.11
C SER A 97 -13.22 -3.57 -0.86
N LYS A 98 -11.97 -4.04 -0.85
CA LYS A 98 -11.42 -4.88 0.23
C LYS A 98 -10.45 -4.12 1.13
N TRP A 99 -9.52 -3.37 0.52
CA TRP A 99 -8.47 -2.70 1.28
C TRP A 99 -8.98 -1.45 2.00
N LEU A 100 -9.74 -0.61 1.30
CA LEU A 100 -10.24 0.66 1.82
C LEU A 100 -11.77 0.61 2.08
N GLY A 101 -12.53 -0.20 1.32
CA GLY A 101 -13.98 -0.36 1.48
C GLY A 101 -14.35 -1.27 2.63
N GLY A 102 -15.61 -1.20 3.09
CA GLY A 102 -16.12 -2.02 4.19
C GLY A 102 -16.03 -1.39 5.59
N GLY A 103 -15.67 -0.10 5.67
CA GLY A 103 -15.58 0.62 6.95
C GLY A 103 -14.57 -0.03 7.89
N LYS A 104 -14.95 -0.28 9.15
CA LYS A 104 -14.09 -0.92 10.16
C LYS A 104 -13.65 -2.35 9.79
N ASN A 105 -14.32 -2.97 8.83
CA ASN A 105 -13.97 -4.31 8.34
C ASN A 105 -12.97 -4.29 7.20
N SER A 106 -12.61 -3.13 6.65
CA SER A 106 -11.58 -3.01 5.63
C SER A 106 -10.22 -3.53 6.12
N ILE A 107 -9.42 -4.05 5.20
CA ILE A 107 -8.07 -4.57 5.55
C ILE A 107 -7.22 -3.46 6.16
N ALA A 108 -7.26 -2.25 5.59
CA ALA A 108 -6.48 -1.11 6.10
C ALA A 108 -6.92 -0.69 7.51
N ALA A 109 -8.23 -0.59 7.78
CA ALA A 109 -8.71 -0.23 9.11
C ALA A 109 -8.32 -1.27 10.18
N LYS A 110 -8.42 -2.56 9.86
CA LYS A 110 -7.99 -3.65 10.74
C LYS A 110 -6.48 -3.63 10.99
N ALA A 111 -5.68 -3.40 9.96
CA ALA A 111 -4.23 -3.32 10.08
C ALA A 111 -3.80 -2.12 10.94
N LEU A 112 -4.43 -0.96 10.74
CA LEU A 112 -4.20 0.23 11.59
C LEU A 112 -4.58 -0.04 13.05
N ALA A 113 -5.73 -0.68 13.32
CA ALA A 113 -6.16 -1.04 14.66
C ALA A 113 -5.14 -1.98 15.33
N ALA A 114 -4.76 -3.07 14.65
CA ALA A 114 -3.79 -4.03 15.19
C ALA A 114 -2.41 -3.39 15.45
N THR A 115 -1.97 -2.49 14.57
CA THR A 115 -0.72 -1.74 14.76
C THR A 115 -0.82 -0.82 15.97
N ALA A 116 -1.92 -0.11 16.14
CA ALA A 116 -2.12 0.78 17.29
C ALA A 116 -2.20 0.01 18.61
N GLU A 117 -2.88 -1.14 18.65
CA GLU A 117 -2.90 -2.02 19.82
C GLU A 117 -1.50 -2.50 20.19
N PHE A 118 -0.69 -2.88 19.19
CA PHE A 118 0.72 -3.23 19.43
C PHE A 118 1.51 -2.05 19.98
N GLN A 119 1.40 -0.88 19.37
CA GLN A 119 2.09 0.34 19.85
C GLN A 119 1.67 0.72 21.28
N LEU A 120 0.39 0.56 21.62
CA LEU A 120 -0.11 0.75 22.98
C LEU A 120 0.54 -0.24 23.95
N SER A 121 0.62 -1.53 23.58
CA SER A 121 1.29 -2.55 24.39
C SER A 121 2.78 -2.24 24.65
N GLN A 122 3.44 -1.59 23.68
CA GLN A 122 4.82 -1.12 23.78
C GLN A 122 4.95 0.27 24.43
N LYS A 123 3.84 0.87 24.92
CA LYS A 123 3.80 2.20 25.54
C LYS A 123 4.30 3.33 24.61
N GLN A 124 4.20 3.14 23.29
CA GLN A 124 4.57 4.14 22.29
C GLN A 124 3.46 5.15 22.03
N ILE A 125 2.22 4.79 22.33
CA ILE A 125 1.05 5.67 22.31
C ILE A 125 0.25 5.48 23.60
N GLU A 126 -0.54 6.47 23.97
CA GLU A 126 -1.32 6.45 25.22
C GLU A 126 -2.69 5.82 25.07
N LYS A 127 -3.25 5.83 23.86
CA LYS A 127 -4.61 5.31 23.58
C LYS A 127 -4.76 4.86 22.14
N VAL A 128 -5.72 3.96 21.92
CA VAL A 128 -6.18 3.55 20.59
C VAL A 128 -7.52 4.22 20.25
N LEU A 129 -7.82 4.37 18.97
CA LEU A 129 -9.14 4.81 18.52
C LEU A 129 -10.12 3.65 18.58
N PRO A 130 -11.41 3.92 18.85
CA PRO A 130 -12.46 2.89 18.84
C PRO A 130 -12.75 2.37 17.42
N ASP A 131 -12.45 3.15 16.40
CA ASP A 131 -12.65 2.81 14.99
C ASP A 131 -11.62 3.51 14.11
N TYR A 132 -10.80 2.74 13.41
CA TYR A 132 -9.79 3.24 12.47
C TYR A 132 -10.32 3.44 11.04
N SER A 133 -11.58 3.11 10.75
CA SER A 133 -12.18 3.42 9.44
C SER A 133 -12.28 4.93 9.18
N VAL A 134 -12.25 5.75 10.22
CA VAL A 134 -12.22 7.23 10.12
C VAL A 134 -10.95 7.75 9.41
N ALA A 135 -9.88 6.96 9.39
CA ALA A 135 -8.62 7.26 8.72
C ALA A 135 -8.53 6.66 7.31
N VAL A 136 -9.55 5.91 6.87
CA VAL A 136 -9.54 5.19 5.59
C VAL A 136 -10.62 5.77 4.67
N ASN A 137 -10.23 6.12 3.44
CA ASN A 137 -11.18 6.68 2.47
C ASN A 137 -11.17 5.91 1.14
N PRO A 138 -12.20 5.10 0.85
CA PRO A 138 -12.32 4.37 -0.42
C PRO A 138 -12.82 5.22 -1.59
N SER A 139 -13.38 6.42 -1.34
CA SER A 139 -14.16 7.16 -2.34
C SER A 139 -13.35 7.54 -3.58
N TYR A 140 -12.06 7.89 -3.42
CA TYR A 140 -11.21 8.26 -4.56
C TYR A 140 -10.89 7.06 -5.45
N ALA A 141 -10.69 5.87 -4.85
CA ALA A 141 -10.51 4.64 -5.62
C ALA A 141 -11.82 4.21 -6.31
N GLN A 142 -12.97 4.37 -5.65
CA GLN A 142 -14.28 4.11 -6.25
C GLN A 142 -14.58 5.05 -7.43
N GLU A 143 -14.27 6.33 -7.31
CA GLU A 143 -14.43 7.31 -8.40
C GLU A 143 -13.44 7.05 -9.56
N ALA A 144 -12.24 6.56 -9.25
CA ALA A 144 -11.23 6.24 -10.26
C ALA A 144 -11.62 5.04 -11.13
N LEU A 145 -12.56 4.21 -10.70
CA LEU A 145 -13.11 3.08 -11.47
C LEU A 145 -14.19 3.47 -12.49
N LYS A 146 -14.73 4.69 -12.39
CA LYS A 146 -15.69 5.25 -13.35
C LYS A 146 -14.98 5.83 -14.56
#